data_1aae62f4b79fe2a9adedef9f258f3fa2
#
_entry.id   1aae62f4b79fe2a9adedef9f258f3fa2
#
_cell.length_a   1.000
_cell.length_b   1.000
_cell.length_c   1.000
_cell.angle_alpha   90.00
_cell.angle_beta   90.00
_cell.angle_gamma   90.00
#
_symmetry.space_group_name_H-M   'P 1'
#
loop_
_entity.id
_entity.type
_entity.pdbx_description
1 polymer ?
#
loop_
_entity_poly.entity_id
_entity_poly.type
_entity_poly.pdbx_seq_one_letter_code
_entity_poly.pdbx_strand_id
1 'polypeptide(L)'
;MKRIETILAALAVCILSGCGSSSLETSFVSQSENIDKYVAKQLESHPEYQTVYNEGVVRLIVSEGEGEGLESGGTVTFYYAGYNFNNSSVSASTMFATNDPDIAASAKWNLSDSTLFQPMTVTLGKDPLVKGLELGMEGVKAGEDSYILFSGRYGFGKHALGTIPANAALCYHVRVEEVTR
;
A
#
# COMPACT_ATOMS: atom_id res chain seq x y z
N MET A 1 -60.29 31.06 -31.55
CA MET A 1 -59.87 30.14 -32.65
C MET A 1 -58.34 30.23 -32.74
N LYS A 2 -57.67 29.11 -32.87
CA LYS A 2 -56.17 28.80 -32.92
C LYS A 2 -55.52 28.65 -31.56
N ARG A 3 -55.53 27.44 -31.05
CA ARG A 3 -54.50 26.35 -31.05
C ARG A 3 -53.16 26.85 -30.54
N ILE A 4 -52.93 26.51 -29.28
CA ILE A 4 -51.58 26.38 -28.73
C ILE A 4 -51.37 24.88 -28.51
N GLU A 5 -50.74 24.24 -29.49
CA GLU A 5 -50.24 22.89 -29.40
C GLU A 5 -48.87 22.91 -28.72
N THR A 6 -48.84 22.28 -27.57
CA THR A 6 -47.86 21.28 -27.12
C THR A 6 -46.45 21.34 -27.73
N ILE A 7 -45.48 21.70 -26.94
CA ILE A 7 -44.14 21.12 -27.03
C ILE A 7 -43.79 20.58 -25.66
N LEU A 8 -44.15 19.33 -25.45
CA LEU A 8 -43.59 18.47 -24.40
C LEU A 8 -42.53 17.64 -25.11
N ALA A 9 -41.32 18.15 -25.19
CA ALA A 9 -40.16 17.43 -25.73
C ALA A 9 -39.15 17.19 -24.64
N ALA A 10 -39.14 15.96 -24.18
CA ALA A 10 -37.96 15.17 -23.82
C ALA A 10 -36.84 15.87 -23.05
N LEU A 11 -36.91 15.79 -21.73
CA LEU A 11 -35.73 15.82 -20.87
C LEU A 11 -35.47 14.40 -20.37
N ALA A 12 -35.08 13.53 -21.29
CA ALA A 12 -34.44 12.26 -20.97
C ALA A 12 -32.92 12.51 -21.02
N VAL A 13 -32.36 13.08 -19.96
CA VAL A 13 -30.89 13.22 -19.83
C VAL A 13 -30.37 12.15 -18.91
N CYS A 14 -29.74 11.21 -19.52
CA CYS A 14 -28.56 10.45 -19.14
C CYS A 14 -28.08 10.61 -17.68
N ILE A 15 -28.56 9.75 -16.79
CA ILE A 15 -27.92 9.43 -15.53
C ILE A 15 -27.27 8.05 -15.71
N LEU A 16 -26.16 7.98 -16.42
CA LEU A 16 -25.39 6.75 -16.61
C LEU A 16 -23.86 6.97 -16.47
N SER A 17 -23.42 7.77 -15.51
CA SER A 17 -21.97 7.91 -15.25
C SER A 17 -21.58 7.72 -13.78
N GLY A 18 -22.50 7.41 -12.87
CA GLY A 18 -22.24 7.39 -11.44
C GLY A 18 -21.95 6.02 -10.81
N CYS A 19 -22.26 4.90 -11.46
CA CYS A 19 -22.19 3.60 -10.82
C CYS A 19 -20.78 3.02 -10.65
N GLY A 20 -19.84 3.37 -11.52
CA GLY A 20 -18.48 2.80 -11.46
C GLY A 20 -17.59 3.41 -10.38
N SER A 21 -17.72 4.71 -10.14
CA SER A 21 -16.91 5.42 -9.13
C SER A 21 -17.37 5.12 -7.70
N SER A 22 -18.67 4.99 -7.48
CA SER A 22 -19.23 4.66 -6.15
C SER A 22 -18.87 3.23 -5.71
N SER A 23 -18.90 2.26 -6.63
CA SER A 23 -18.55 0.88 -6.32
C SER A 23 -17.05 0.70 -6.00
N LEU A 24 -16.18 1.43 -6.71
CA LEU A 24 -14.74 1.41 -6.47
C LEU A 24 -14.40 2.07 -5.12
N GLU A 25 -15.04 3.19 -4.80
CA GLU A 25 -14.90 3.87 -3.53
C GLU A 25 -15.31 2.95 -2.36
N THR A 26 -16.46 2.29 -2.47
CA THR A 26 -16.91 1.30 -1.48
C THR A 26 -15.90 0.16 -1.32
N SER A 27 -15.26 -0.29 -2.41
CA SER A 27 -14.20 -1.29 -2.35
C SER A 27 -13.00 -0.80 -1.56
N PHE A 28 -12.53 0.43 -1.77
CA PHE A 28 -11.40 0.99 -1.01
C PHE A 28 -11.73 1.18 0.48
N VAL A 29 -12.95 1.60 0.80
CA VAL A 29 -13.40 1.67 2.20
C VAL A 29 -13.37 0.30 2.85
N SER A 30 -13.91 -0.72 2.19
CA SER A 30 -13.90 -2.10 2.69
C SER A 30 -12.47 -2.66 2.86
N GLN A 31 -11.56 -2.32 1.95
CA GLN A 31 -10.15 -2.70 2.08
C GLN A 31 -9.51 -2.04 3.31
N SER A 32 -9.77 -0.74 3.55
CA SER A 32 -9.26 -0.03 4.73
C SER A 32 -9.80 -0.64 6.02
N GLU A 33 -11.10 -0.95 6.10
CA GLU A 33 -11.70 -1.64 7.26
C GLU A 33 -11.05 -3.02 7.53
N ASN A 34 -10.69 -3.77 6.48
CA ASN A 34 -10.02 -5.05 6.62
C ASN A 34 -8.56 -4.88 7.10
N ILE A 35 -7.88 -3.83 6.64
CA ILE A 35 -6.55 -3.46 7.15
C ILE A 35 -6.64 -3.12 8.63
N ASP A 36 -7.60 -2.29 9.06
CA ASP A 36 -7.76 -1.91 10.46
C ASP A 36 -8.05 -3.13 11.35
N LYS A 37 -8.90 -4.06 10.89
CA LYS A 37 -9.16 -5.33 11.60
C LYS A 37 -7.90 -6.19 11.72
N TYR A 38 -7.09 -6.26 10.66
CA TYR A 38 -5.82 -6.99 10.70
C TYR A 38 -4.85 -6.36 11.69
N VAL A 39 -4.67 -5.04 11.64
CA VAL A 39 -3.79 -4.29 12.55
C VAL A 39 -4.25 -4.45 14.00
N ALA A 40 -5.54 -4.30 14.29
CA ALA A 40 -6.09 -4.51 15.62
C ALA A 40 -5.78 -5.91 16.18
N LYS A 41 -5.92 -6.94 15.35
CA LYS A 41 -5.57 -8.31 15.73
C LYS A 41 -4.06 -8.48 15.99
N GLN A 42 -3.19 -7.81 15.21
CA GLN A 42 -1.76 -7.84 15.45
C GLN A 42 -1.41 -7.18 16.79
N LEU A 43 -1.99 -6.03 17.11
CA LEU A 43 -1.79 -5.34 18.39
C LEU A 43 -2.35 -6.12 19.59
N GLU A 44 -3.43 -6.87 19.40
CA GLU A 44 -3.95 -7.77 20.44
C GLU A 44 -2.98 -8.93 20.75
N SER A 45 -2.35 -9.47 19.70
CA SER A 45 -1.40 -10.58 19.82
C SER A 45 0.01 -10.12 20.22
N HIS A 46 0.37 -8.90 19.88
CA HIS A 46 1.68 -8.27 20.06
C HIS A 46 1.51 -6.85 20.63
N PRO A 47 1.27 -6.73 21.96
CA PRO A 47 1.04 -5.41 22.60
C PRO A 47 2.25 -4.46 22.52
N GLU A 48 3.44 -4.99 22.22
CA GLU A 48 4.67 -4.23 22.00
C GLU A 48 4.71 -3.50 20.66
N TYR A 49 3.87 -3.88 19.68
CA TYR A 49 3.83 -3.22 18.38
C TYR A 49 3.20 -1.83 18.49
N GLN A 50 3.63 -0.95 17.61
CA GLN A 50 3.12 0.42 17.52
C GLN A 50 2.53 0.69 16.14
N THR A 51 1.68 1.71 16.03
CA THR A 51 1.07 2.10 14.77
C THR A 51 1.23 3.58 14.48
N VAL A 52 1.49 3.89 13.22
CA VAL A 52 1.46 5.26 12.68
C VAL A 52 0.48 5.28 11.51
N TYR A 53 -0.42 6.27 11.49
CA TYR A 53 -1.39 6.49 10.42
C TYR A 53 -1.02 7.76 9.65
N ASN A 54 -0.96 7.65 8.32
CA ASN A 54 -0.71 8.77 7.42
C ASN A 54 -1.65 8.68 6.21
N GLU A 55 -2.59 9.60 6.05
CA GLU A 55 -3.54 9.70 4.92
C GLU A 55 -4.28 8.40 4.58
N GLY A 56 -4.54 7.51 5.55
CA GLY A 56 -5.20 6.22 5.32
C GLY A 56 -4.24 5.07 4.96
N VAL A 57 -2.94 5.32 5.06
CA VAL A 57 -1.89 4.31 5.11
C VAL A 57 -1.57 4.00 6.57
N VAL A 58 -1.38 2.73 6.91
CA VAL A 58 -1.03 2.28 8.25
C VAL A 58 0.38 1.68 8.21
N ARG A 59 1.26 2.20 9.06
CA ARG A 59 2.54 1.55 9.38
C ARG A 59 2.44 0.89 10.74
N LEU A 60 2.53 -0.44 10.75
CA LEU A 60 2.59 -1.28 11.94
C LEU A 60 4.07 -1.57 12.23
N ILE A 61 4.59 -0.97 13.29
CA ILE A 61 5.99 -1.07 13.70
C ILE A 61 6.15 -2.30 14.59
N VAL A 62 6.96 -3.24 14.13
CA VAL A 62 7.30 -4.50 14.83
C VAL A 62 8.49 -4.27 15.76
N SER A 63 9.50 -3.53 15.27
CA SER A 63 10.68 -3.12 16.04
C SER A 63 10.98 -1.67 15.71
N GLU A 64 11.04 -0.84 16.73
CA GLU A 64 11.35 0.58 16.55
C GLU A 64 12.84 0.75 16.18
N GLY A 65 13.10 1.64 15.21
CA GLY A 65 14.45 2.06 14.84
C GLY A 65 14.97 3.18 15.76
N GLU A 66 16.20 3.59 15.49
CA GLU A 66 16.89 4.64 16.25
C GLU A 66 17.13 5.89 15.41
N GLY A 67 17.39 7.01 16.09
CA GLY A 67 17.70 8.29 15.47
C GLY A 67 16.48 9.07 14.99
N GLU A 68 16.74 9.98 14.06
CA GLU A 68 15.69 10.84 13.51
C GLU A 68 14.93 10.14 12.38
N GLY A 69 13.62 10.39 12.29
CA GLY A 69 12.78 9.81 11.25
C GLY A 69 13.04 10.42 9.86
N LEU A 70 12.77 9.63 8.82
CA LEU A 70 12.88 10.04 7.42
C LEU A 70 11.91 11.18 7.09
N GLU A 71 12.44 12.26 6.51
CA GLU A 71 11.65 13.39 6.00
C GLU A 71 11.67 13.43 4.47
N SER A 72 10.75 14.18 3.88
CA SER A 72 10.76 14.44 2.42
C SER A 72 12.10 15.04 1.98
N GLY A 73 12.68 14.47 0.92
CA GLY A 73 14.02 14.82 0.43
C GLY A 73 15.17 14.07 1.10
N GLY A 74 14.93 13.38 2.21
CA GLY A 74 15.87 12.47 2.84
C GLY A 74 15.99 11.15 2.07
N THR A 75 17.08 10.42 2.33
CA THR A 75 17.39 9.15 1.67
C THR A 75 17.24 8.00 2.65
N VAL A 76 16.65 6.90 2.20
CA VAL A 76 16.49 5.68 2.96
C VAL A 76 17.01 4.47 2.18
N THR A 77 17.72 3.59 2.87
CA THR A 77 18.19 2.30 2.36
C THR A 77 17.47 1.20 3.12
N PHE A 78 16.80 0.28 2.39
CA PHE A 78 15.93 -0.72 3.00
C PHE A 78 15.79 -2.00 2.18
N TYR A 79 15.47 -3.09 2.88
CA TYR A 79 14.92 -4.30 2.31
C TYR A 79 13.40 -4.26 2.36
N TYR A 80 12.75 -4.94 1.41
CA TYR A 80 11.30 -5.07 1.41
C TYR A 80 10.80 -6.41 0.90
N ALA A 81 9.58 -6.76 1.29
CA ALA A 81 8.75 -7.76 0.63
C ALA A 81 7.34 -7.20 0.43
N GLY A 82 6.86 -7.24 -0.82
CA GLY A 82 5.53 -6.74 -1.19
C GLY A 82 4.54 -7.89 -1.35
N TYR A 83 3.34 -7.72 -0.80
CA TYR A 83 2.27 -8.70 -0.77
C TYR A 83 0.94 -8.12 -1.26
N ASN A 84 0.18 -8.90 -2.01
CA ASN A 84 -1.25 -8.63 -2.18
C ASN A 84 -1.95 -8.88 -0.84
N PHE A 85 -2.59 -7.84 -0.28
CA PHE A 85 -3.30 -7.98 0.98
C PHE A 85 -4.72 -8.50 0.74
N ASN A 86 -4.94 -9.77 1.05
CA ASN A 86 -6.22 -10.46 0.87
C ASN A 86 -6.98 -10.50 2.21
N ASN A 87 -7.67 -9.44 2.53
CA ASN A 87 -8.69 -9.29 3.59
C ASN A 87 -8.27 -9.59 5.04
N SER A 88 -7.28 -10.45 5.32
CA SER A 88 -7.00 -10.84 6.72
C SER A 88 -5.60 -11.38 6.97
N SER A 89 -4.75 -11.52 5.96
CA SER A 89 -3.43 -12.13 6.16
C SER A 89 -2.38 -11.66 5.16
N VAL A 90 -1.15 -11.64 5.63
CA VAL A 90 0.07 -11.51 4.83
C VAL A 90 0.74 -12.86 4.81
N SER A 91 1.01 -13.42 3.63
CA SER A 91 1.62 -14.74 3.49
C SER A 91 2.54 -14.83 2.28
N ALA A 92 3.48 -15.77 2.30
CA ALA A 92 4.40 -16.00 1.19
C ALA A 92 3.68 -16.32 -0.14
N SER A 93 2.48 -16.91 -0.09
CA SER A 93 1.69 -17.23 -1.29
C SER A 93 1.11 -15.99 -2.00
N THR A 94 1.04 -14.86 -1.32
CA THR A 94 0.56 -13.58 -1.88
C THR A 94 1.70 -12.59 -2.16
N MET A 95 2.95 -13.00 -1.94
CA MET A 95 4.13 -12.19 -2.20
C MET A 95 4.35 -12.02 -3.72
N PHE A 96 4.50 -10.77 -4.16
CA PHE A 96 4.73 -10.45 -5.57
C PHE A 96 6.15 -9.95 -5.86
N ALA A 97 6.86 -9.43 -4.86
CA ALA A 97 8.24 -8.94 -5.00
C ALA A 97 8.96 -8.95 -3.66
N THR A 98 10.27 -9.15 -3.70
CA THR A 98 11.15 -8.89 -2.56
C THR A 98 12.59 -8.66 -3.05
N ASN A 99 13.33 -7.81 -2.35
CA ASN A 99 14.79 -7.69 -2.45
C ASN A 99 15.49 -8.26 -1.21
N ASP A 100 14.74 -8.83 -0.26
CA ASP A 100 15.26 -9.45 0.95
C ASP A 100 15.65 -10.90 0.68
N PRO A 101 16.95 -11.27 0.78
CA PRO A 101 17.41 -12.62 0.49
C PRO A 101 16.85 -13.67 1.46
N ASP A 102 16.64 -13.32 2.73
CA ASP A 102 16.15 -14.23 3.76
C ASP A 102 14.67 -14.55 3.52
N ILE A 103 13.87 -13.55 3.17
CA ILE A 103 12.47 -13.71 2.81
C ILE A 103 12.35 -14.51 1.51
N ALA A 104 13.17 -14.19 0.49
CA ALA A 104 13.19 -14.92 -0.77
C ALA A 104 13.56 -16.40 -0.58
N ALA A 105 14.57 -16.69 0.25
CA ALA A 105 14.97 -18.05 0.59
C ALA A 105 13.84 -18.82 1.29
N SER A 106 13.20 -18.20 2.27
CA SER A 106 12.08 -18.76 3.02
C SER A 106 10.89 -19.08 2.10
N ALA A 107 10.67 -18.25 1.09
CA ALA A 107 9.64 -18.42 0.07
C ALA A 107 10.08 -19.37 -1.07
N LYS A 108 11.30 -19.93 -1.01
CA LYS A 108 11.88 -20.84 -2.01
C LYS A 108 12.04 -20.19 -3.40
N TRP A 109 12.32 -18.91 -3.44
CA TRP A 109 12.66 -18.23 -4.69
C TRP A 109 14.07 -18.60 -5.15
N ASN A 110 14.32 -18.43 -6.46
CA ASN A 110 15.64 -18.66 -7.03
C ASN A 110 16.58 -17.51 -6.64
N LEU A 111 17.65 -17.81 -5.91
CA LEU A 111 18.64 -16.86 -5.42
C LEU A 111 19.92 -16.82 -6.28
N SER A 112 19.92 -17.43 -7.48
CA SER A 112 21.12 -17.51 -8.34
C SER A 112 21.63 -16.15 -8.79
N ASP A 113 20.77 -15.16 -8.90
CA ASP A 113 21.14 -13.76 -9.21
C ASP A 113 21.09 -12.93 -7.90
N SER A 114 22.23 -12.83 -7.24
CA SER A 114 22.35 -12.06 -5.98
C SER A 114 22.17 -10.55 -6.17
N THR A 115 22.21 -10.03 -7.39
CA THR A 115 22.02 -8.59 -7.65
C THR A 115 20.58 -8.16 -7.43
N LEU A 116 19.63 -9.08 -7.48
CA LEU A 116 18.21 -8.84 -7.20
C LEU A 116 17.91 -8.69 -5.69
N PHE A 117 18.81 -9.16 -4.83
CA PHE A 117 18.64 -9.21 -3.39
C PHE A 117 19.61 -8.25 -2.68
N GLN A 118 19.60 -7.01 -3.13
CA GLN A 118 20.36 -5.91 -2.52
C GLN A 118 19.37 -4.89 -1.93
N PRO A 119 19.76 -4.19 -0.84
CA PRO A 119 18.91 -3.16 -0.29
C PRO A 119 18.70 -2.05 -1.32
N MET A 120 17.48 -1.53 -1.36
CA MET A 120 17.10 -0.43 -2.25
C MET A 120 17.34 0.90 -1.56
N THR A 121 17.97 1.84 -2.25
CA THR A 121 18.16 3.20 -1.75
C THR A 121 17.28 4.15 -2.56
N VAL A 122 16.48 4.96 -1.87
CA VAL A 122 15.59 5.96 -2.49
C VAL A 122 15.62 7.28 -1.73
N THR A 123 15.40 8.38 -2.46
CA THR A 123 15.18 9.71 -1.89
C THR A 123 13.68 9.96 -1.83
N LEU A 124 13.11 10.09 -0.63
CA LEU A 124 11.68 10.25 -0.42
C LEU A 124 11.14 11.51 -1.10
N GLY A 125 10.07 11.36 -1.87
CA GLY A 125 9.44 12.44 -2.64
C GLY A 125 10.17 12.84 -3.94
N LYS A 126 11.30 12.17 -4.30
CA LYS A 126 12.02 12.37 -5.57
C LYS A 126 12.04 11.11 -6.40
N ASP A 127 12.40 9.98 -5.79
CA ASP A 127 12.43 8.71 -6.49
C ASP A 127 11.03 8.07 -6.54
N PRO A 128 10.68 7.36 -7.63
CA PRO A 128 9.34 6.81 -7.78
C PRO A 128 9.10 5.65 -6.82
N LEU A 129 8.14 5.81 -5.93
CA LEU A 129 7.55 4.76 -5.10
C LEU A 129 6.05 4.66 -5.37
N VAL A 130 5.45 3.50 -5.10
CA VAL A 130 4.00 3.42 -5.04
C VAL A 130 3.50 4.32 -3.90
N LYS A 131 2.43 5.08 -4.14
CA LYS A 131 2.03 6.18 -3.23
C LYS A 131 1.83 5.74 -1.78
N GLY A 132 1.26 4.56 -1.56
CA GLY A 132 1.08 4.03 -0.20
C GLY A 132 2.40 3.71 0.50
N LEU A 133 3.40 3.22 -0.22
CA LEU A 133 4.73 3.00 0.34
C LEU A 133 5.43 4.33 0.64
N GLU A 134 5.34 5.31 -0.26
CA GLU A 134 5.87 6.67 -0.04
C GLU A 134 5.33 7.29 1.25
N LEU A 135 3.99 7.29 1.43
CA LEU A 135 3.34 7.81 2.63
C LEU A 135 3.71 7.03 3.91
N GLY A 136 3.81 5.70 3.80
CA GLY A 136 4.16 4.84 4.93
C GLY A 136 5.61 4.95 5.36
N MET A 137 6.52 5.36 4.45
CA MET A 137 7.95 5.56 4.74
C MET A 137 8.24 6.87 5.47
N GLU A 138 7.33 7.83 5.48
CA GLU A 138 7.54 9.07 6.25
C GLU A 138 7.74 8.77 7.74
N GLY A 139 8.82 9.28 8.31
CA GLY A 139 9.17 9.10 9.72
C GLY A 139 9.75 7.74 10.09
N VAL A 140 10.04 6.84 9.13
CA VAL A 140 10.80 5.61 9.44
C VAL A 140 12.19 5.95 9.97
N LYS A 141 12.72 5.11 10.84
CA LYS A 141 14.03 5.28 11.46
C LYS A 141 15.00 4.17 11.04
N ALA A 142 16.29 4.42 11.15
CA ALA A 142 17.30 3.39 10.89
C ALA A 142 17.12 2.20 11.85
N GLY A 143 17.17 0.97 11.32
CA GLY A 143 16.91 -0.27 12.06
C GLY A 143 15.45 -0.59 12.32
N GLU A 144 14.49 0.21 11.82
CA GLU A 144 13.07 -0.09 11.97
C GLU A 144 12.65 -1.31 11.14
N ASP A 145 11.83 -2.18 11.74
CA ASP A 145 11.13 -3.28 11.09
C ASP A 145 9.63 -3.00 11.16
N SER A 146 8.96 -2.90 10.02
CA SER A 146 7.56 -2.51 9.99
C SER A 146 6.79 -3.07 8.79
N TYR A 147 5.47 -3.16 8.93
CA TYR A 147 4.55 -3.45 7.85
C TYR A 147 3.79 -2.18 7.45
N ILE A 148 3.83 -1.82 6.17
CA ILE A 148 3.11 -0.68 5.61
C ILE A 148 1.92 -1.22 4.81
N LEU A 149 0.69 -0.91 5.25
CA LEU A 149 -0.54 -1.42 4.66
C LEU A 149 -1.38 -0.27 4.12
N PHE A 150 -1.96 -0.47 2.94
CA PHE A 150 -2.82 0.52 2.29
C PHE A 150 -3.81 -0.10 1.32
N SER A 151 -4.93 0.59 1.13
CA SER A 151 -5.93 0.19 0.13
C SER A 151 -5.44 0.42 -1.29
N GLY A 152 -6.10 -0.18 -2.27
CA GLY A 152 -5.80 -0.01 -3.69
C GLY A 152 -5.90 1.44 -4.19
N ARG A 153 -6.47 2.35 -3.40
CA ARG A 153 -6.45 3.80 -3.64
C ARG A 153 -5.01 4.33 -3.81
N TYR A 154 -4.09 3.81 -3.00
CA TYR A 154 -2.68 4.20 -2.97
C TYR A 154 -1.76 3.17 -3.64
N GLY A 155 -2.35 2.17 -4.31
CA GLY A 155 -1.65 1.09 -5.00
C GLY A 155 -1.32 1.40 -6.47
N PHE A 156 -1.25 0.34 -7.28
CA PHE A 156 -0.86 0.43 -8.70
C PHE A 156 -2.01 0.81 -9.66
N GLY A 157 -3.18 1.14 -9.13
CA GLY A 157 -4.32 1.61 -9.93
C GLY A 157 -5.16 0.50 -10.56
N LYS A 158 -5.92 0.87 -11.59
CA LYS A 158 -7.00 0.06 -12.19
C LYS A 158 -6.54 -1.03 -13.18
N HIS A 159 -5.27 -1.14 -13.44
CA HIS A 159 -4.71 -2.17 -14.31
C HIS A 159 -3.93 -3.18 -13.47
N ALA A 160 -4.10 -4.47 -13.78
CA ALA A 160 -3.30 -5.51 -13.16
C ALA A 160 -1.83 -5.37 -13.59
N LEU A 161 -0.89 -5.62 -12.66
CA LEU A 161 0.54 -5.57 -12.89
C LEU A 161 1.18 -6.90 -12.44
N GLY A 162 1.51 -7.76 -13.39
CA GLY A 162 2.00 -9.11 -13.08
C GLY A 162 0.98 -9.88 -12.25
N THR A 163 1.36 -10.27 -11.04
CA THR A 163 0.49 -10.98 -10.09
C THR A 163 -0.33 -10.04 -9.17
N ILE A 164 -0.17 -8.72 -9.33
CA ILE A 164 -0.92 -7.73 -8.56
C ILE A 164 -2.25 -7.45 -9.27
N PRO A 165 -3.40 -7.74 -8.65
CA PRO A 165 -4.70 -7.42 -9.24
C PRO A 165 -4.93 -5.91 -9.37
N ALA A 166 -5.84 -5.52 -10.26
CA ALA A 166 -6.30 -4.14 -10.34
C ALA A 166 -6.89 -3.68 -9.00
N ASN A 167 -6.55 -2.47 -8.58
CA ASN A 167 -7.01 -1.85 -7.34
C ASN A 167 -6.78 -2.70 -6.07
N ALA A 168 -5.75 -3.54 -6.07
CA ALA A 168 -5.43 -4.39 -4.93
C ALA A 168 -4.99 -3.57 -3.72
N ALA A 169 -5.47 -3.95 -2.52
CA ALA A 169 -4.83 -3.56 -1.29
C ALA A 169 -3.47 -4.25 -1.17
N LEU A 170 -2.50 -3.53 -0.64
CA LEU A 170 -1.11 -4.01 -0.57
C LEU A 170 -0.58 -3.92 0.85
N CYS A 171 0.39 -4.78 1.12
CA CYS A 171 1.21 -4.75 2.32
C CYS A 171 2.68 -4.83 1.92
N TYR A 172 3.50 -3.96 2.46
CA TYR A 172 4.95 -4.05 2.36
C TYR A 172 5.54 -4.32 3.74
N HIS A 173 6.28 -5.41 3.88
CA HIS A 173 7.20 -5.60 5.00
C HIS A 173 8.49 -4.85 4.65
N VAL A 174 8.92 -3.95 5.50
CA VAL A 174 10.08 -3.08 5.29
C VAL A 174 11.04 -3.23 6.45
N ARG A 175 12.32 -3.46 6.14
CA ARG A 175 13.42 -3.43 7.10
C ARG A 175 14.38 -2.31 6.69
N VAL A 176 14.46 -1.28 7.50
CA VAL A 176 15.26 -0.08 7.23
C VAL A 176 16.69 -0.32 7.70
N GLU A 177 17.65 -0.15 6.80
CA GLU A 177 19.09 -0.26 7.13
C GLU A 177 19.65 1.10 7.54
N GLU A 178 19.35 2.16 6.76
CA GLU A 178 19.92 3.48 6.96
C GLU A 178 18.91 4.58 6.57
N VAL A 179 18.97 5.68 7.32
CA VAL A 179 18.25 6.92 7.00
C VAL A 179 19.25 8.08 7.00
N THR A 180 19.25 8.88 5.94
CA THR A 180 20.07 10.10 5.80
C THR A 180 19.16 11.25 5.39
N ARG A 181 19.35 12.42 6.01
CA ARG A 181 18.60 13.65 5.72
C ARG A 181 19.29 14.53 4.68
#